data_b86f916286f42ae962cb611400d3d6c9
#
_entry.id   b86f916286f42ae962cb611400d3d6c9
#
_cell.length_a   1.000
_cell.length_b   1.000
_cell.length_c   1.000
_cell.angle_alpha   90.00
_cell.angle_beta   90.00
_cell.angle_gamma   90.00
#
_symmetry.space_group_name_H-M   'P 1'
#
loop_
_entity.id
_entity.type
_entity.pdbx_description
1 polymer ?
#
loop_
_entity_poly.entity_id
_entity_poly.type
_entity_poly.pdbx_seq_one_letter_code
_entity_poly.pdbx_strand_id
1 'polypeptide(L)'
;RMGWLPSAPQLKTNPLEVARQAKAAGKEVPAYVAEQLKSGALQMSCEDPDAPENWPRNLFVWRSNLLGSSGKGHEYFLKHLLGTDHGVMGHDLGEEGGQLPKEAKWHGEAPRGKLDLLVTIDFRMSTTAVYSDIVLPTASWYEKNDLNTSDMHPFIHPLQAAVDPAYESKSDREIFKAI
;
A
#
# COMPACT_ATOMS: atom_id res chain seq x y z
N ARG A 1 -1.22 -13.00 7.24
CA ARG A 1 -1.88 -14.26 7.64
C ARG A 1 -0.92 -15.39 7.98
N MET A 2 0.20 -15.48 7.31
CA MET A 2 1.19 -16.54 7.55
C MET A 2 2.20 -16.23 8.67
N GLY A 3 2.03 -15.13 9.38
CA GLY A 3 2.92 -14.73 10.48
C GLY A 3 4.34 -14.32 10.05
N TRP A 4 4.55 -14.07 8.77
CA TRP A 4 5.84 -13.60 8.30
C TRP A 4 6.00 -12.10 8.58
N LEU A 5 7.23 -11.71 8.89
CA LEU A 5 7.57 -10.29 8.96
C LEU A 5 7.44 -9.66 7.57
N PRO A 6 6.93 -8.42 7.49
CA PRO A 6 6.88 -7.71 6.22
C PRO A 6 8.30 -7.49 5.70
N SER A 7 8.46 -7.53 4.38
CA SER A 7 9.75 -7.26 3.71
C SER A 7 10.26 -5.84 3.93
N ALA A 8 9.37 -4.90 4.23
CA ALA A 8 9.66 -3.52 4.56
C ALA A 8 8.95 -3.14 5.86
N PRO A 9 9.47 -3.55 7.02
CA PRO A 9 8.86 -3.28 8.30
C PRO A 9 8.80 -1.78 8.59
N GLN A 10 7.64 -1.29 8.99
CA GLN A 10 7.43 0.10 9.37
C GLN A 10 7.17 0.18 10.87
N LEU A 11 7.71 1.19 11.51
CA LEU A 11 7.46 1.46 12.93
C LEU A 11 6.10 2.12 13.14
N LYS A 12 5.42 1.80 14.22
CA LYS A 12 4.23 2.55 14.68
C LYS A 12 4.57 3.99 15.04
N THR A 13 5.73 4.19 15.63
CA THR A 13 6.22 5.51 16.04
C THR A 13 6.99 6.14 14.89
N ASN A 14 6.80 7.45 14.68
CA ASN A 14 7.57 8.20 13.68
C ASN A 14 9.08 8.06 13.95
N PRO A 15 9.89 7.63 12.96
CA PRO A 15 11.33 7.45 13.14
C PRO A 15 12.06 8.68 13.65
N LEU A 16 11.62 9.88 13.28
CA LEU A 16 12.21 11.13 13.79
C LEU A 16 11.96 11.32 15.30
N GLU A 17 10.80 10.85 15.78
CA GLU A 17 10.50 10.89 17.20
C GLU A 17 11.34 9.86 17.97
N VAL A 18 11.54 8.68 17.42
CA VAL A 18 12.44 7.66 17.98
C VAL A 18 13.86 8.22 18.10
N ALA A 19 14.35 8.94 17.09
CA ALA A 19 15.67 9.58 17.12
C ALA A 19 15.77 10.67 18.21
N ARG A 20 14.70 11.47 18.42
CA ARG A 20 14.63 12.46 19.50
C ARG A 20 14.67 11.80 20.88
N GLN A 21 13.90 10.71 21.04
CA GLN A 21 13.86 9.94 22.30
C GLN A 21 15.23 9.32 22.61
N ALA A 22 15.94 8.78 21.61
CA ALA A 22 17.29 8.27 21.77
C ALA A 22 18.25 9.36 22.27
N LYS A 23 18.19 10.53 21.65
CA LYS A 23 19.01 11.68 22.05
C LYS A 23 18.66 12.16 23.46
N ALA A 24 17.40 12.24 23.81
CA ALA A 24 16.96 12.61 25.16
C ALA A 24 17.41 11.59 26.22
N ALA A 25 17.51 10.32 25.85
CA ALA A 25 18.05 9.25 26.68
C ALA A 25 19.58 9.20 26.72
N GLY A 26 20.28 10.09 26.02
CA GLY A 26 21.74 10.10 25.93
C GLY A 26 22.34 8.88 25.25
N LYS A 27 21.58 8.25 24.35
CA LYS A 27 21.99 7.02 23.64
C LYS A 27 22.13 7.26 22.15
N GLU A 28 23.03 6.50 21.53
CA GLU A 28 23.11 6.40 20.08
C GLU A 28 21.84 5.76 19.53
N VAL A 29 21.33 6.30 18.41
CA VAL A 29 20.04 5.87 17.82
C VAL A 29 19.99 4.37 17.55
N PRO A 30 21.02 3.72 16.94
CA PRO A 30 20.97 2.28 16.68
C PRO A 30 20.89 1.45 17.96
N ALA A 31 21.63 1.83 18.99
CA ALA A 31 21.63 1.13 20.28
C ALA A 31 20.27 1.27 21.00
N TYR A 32 19.70 2.47 20.98
CA TYR A 32 18.38 2.75 21.52
C TYR A 32 17.31 1.93 20.82
N VAL A 33 17.28 1.95 19.48
CA VAL A 33 16.31 1.18 18.69
C VAL A 33 16.42 -0.32 18.99
N ALA A 34 17.64 -0.87 19.03
CA ALA A 34 17.84 -2.28 19.34
C ALA A 34 17.34 -2.67 20.74
N GLU A 35 17.55 -1.80 21.72
CA GLU A 35 17.03 -1.99 23.09
C GLU A 35 15.50 -1.95 23.13
N GLN A 36 14.90 -0.95 22.47
CA GLN A 36 13.44 -0.78 22.42
C GLN A 36 12.73 -1.93 21.67
N LEU A 37 13.34 -2.45 20.61
CA LEU A 37 12.83 -3.63 19.91
C LEU A 37 12.91 -4.89 20.77
N LYS A 38 14.05 -5.10 21.46
CA LYS A 38 14.22 -6.27 22.36
C LYS A 38 13.25 -6.25 23.54
N SER A 39 12.94 -5.07 24.07
CA SER A 39 11.99 -4.91 25.16
C SER A 39 10.52 -4.95 24.72
N GLY A 40 10.23 -4.91 23.40
CA GLY A 40 8.89 -4.81 22.87
C GLY A 40 8.25 -3.42 22.99
N ALA A 41 9.00 -2.42 23.46
CA ALA A 41 8.50 -1.05 23.58
C ALA A 41 8.33 -0.34 22.23
N LEU A 42 9.21 -0.64 21.27
CA LEU A 42 9.10 -0.17 19.90
C LEU A 42 8.43 -1.24 19.06
N GLN A 43 7.23 -0.95 18.56
CA GLN A 43 6.42 -1.89 17.81
C GLN A 43 6.46 -1.61 16.30
N MET A 44 6.36 -2.67 15.51
CA MET A 44 6.13 -2.59 14.08
C MET A 44 4.64 -2.39 13.77
N SER A 45 4.33 -1.67 12.69
CA SER A 45 2.95 -1.38 12.31
C SER A 45 2.17 -2.60 11.79
N CYS A 46 2.88 -3.66 11.40
CA CYS A 46 2.29 -4.85 10.78
C CYS A 46 2.46 -6.13 11.63
N GLU A 47 2.70 -6.02 12.93
CA GLU A 47 2.88 -7.19 13.80
C GLU A 47 1.63 -8.06 13.89
N ASP A 48 0.46 -7.44 13.86
CA ASP A 48 -0.84 -8.12 13.80
C ASP A 48 -1.72 -7.41 12.76
N PRO A 49 -1.71 -7.88 11.51
CA PRO A 49 -2.46 -7.24 10.42
C PRO A 49 -3.98 -7.41 10.55
N ASP A 50 -4.44 -8.30 11.39
CA ASP A 50 -5.86 -8.56 11.60
C ASP A 50 -6.44 -7.78 12.79
N ALA A 51 -5.59 -7.21 13.65
CA ALA A 51 -6.02 -6.33 14.71
C ALA A 51 -6.64 -5.03 14.14
N PRO A 52 -7.83 -4.59 14.60
CA PRO A 52 -8.52 -3.43 14.04
C PRO A 52 -7.69 -2.14 14.01
N GLU A 53 -6.85 -1.93 15.01
CA GLU A 53 -5.96 -0.78 15.10
C GLU A 53 -4.86 -0.75 14.02
N ASN A 54 -4.60 -1.88 13.39
CA ASN A 54 -3.60 -2.03 12.33
C ASN A 54 -4.22 -2.07 10.92
N TRP A 55 -5.54 -1.97 10.80
CA TRP A 55 -6.18 -2.01 9.49
C TRP A 55 -5.79 -0.81 8.65
N PRO A 56 -5.44 -1.04 7.37
CA PRO A 56 -5.28 0.05 6.42
C PRO A 56 -6.66 0.63 6.13
N ARG A 57 -6.92 1.87 6.56
CA ARG A 57 -8.25 2.48 6.39
C ARG A 57 -8.42 3.15 5.04
N ASN A 58 -7.32 3.68 4.49
CA ASN A 58 -7.32 4.37 3.20
C ASN A 58 -6.29 3.73 2.27
N LEU A 59 -6.68 3.49 1.02
CA LEU A 59 -5.79 3.00 -0.02
C LEU A 59 -5.85 3.92 -1.23
N PHE A 60 -4.71 4.47 -1.61
CA PHE A 60 -4.54 5.22 -2.85
C PHE A 60 -3.79 4.35 -3.85
N VAL A 61 -4.41 4.11 -5.00
CA VAL A 61 -3.81 3.37 -6.10
C VAL A 61 -3.50 4.34 -7.23
N TRP A 62 -2.20 4.54 -7.45
CA TRP A 62 -1.72 5.48 -8.45
C TRP A 62 -1.13 4.74 -9.65
N ARG A 63 -1.77 4.91 -10.80
CA ARG A 63 -1.36 4.36 -12.11
C ARG A 63 -1.09 2.85 -12.08
N SER A 64 -1.91 2.11 -11.36
CA SER A 64 -1.77 0.68 -11.22
C SER A 64 -3.12 -0.02 -11.28
N ASN A 65 -3.19 -1.09 -12.07
CA ASN A 65 -4.36 -1.97 -12.07
C ASN A 65 -4.11 -3.18 -11.15
N LEU A 66 -4.18 -2.97 -9.86
CA LEU A 66 -3.94 -4.02 -8.86
C LEU A 66 -4.89 -5.21 -9.00
N LEU A 67 -6.18 -4.94 -9.23
CA LEU A 67 -7.21 -5.97 -9.32
C LEU A 67 -7.26 -6.64 -10.68
N GLY A 68 -6.77 -6.00 -11.73
CA GLY A 68 -6.89 -6.54 -13.09
C GLY A 68 -5.64 -7.23 -13.62
N SER A 69 -4.45 -6.74 -13.27
CA SER A 69 -3.21 -7.24 -13.89
C SER A 69 -1.95 -7.15 -13.03
N SER A 70 -1.79 -6.10 -12.23
CA SER A 70 -0.52 -5.81 -11.58
C SER A 70 -0.33 -6.53 -10.26
N GLY A 71 -1.42 -6.82 -9.58
CA GLY A 71 -1.42 -7.44 -8.27
C GLY A 71 -1.55 -8.97 -8.33
N LYS A 72 -1.12 -9.59 -7.28
CA LYS A 72 -1.43 -10.98 -6.93
C LYS A 72 -2.25 -10.95 -5.65
N GLY A 73 -3.00 -12.01 -5.37
CA GLY A 73 -3.83 -12.03 -4.17
C GLY A 73 -5.13 -11.23 -4.32
N HIS A 74 -5.82 -11.39 -5.44
CA HIS A 74 -7.10 -10.74 -5.72
C HIS A 74 -8.14 -11.00 -4.62
N GLU A 75 -8.15 -12.20 -4.05
CA GLU A 75 -9.03 -12.53 -2.93
C GLU A 75 -8.74 -11.64 -1.72
N TYR A 76 -7.47 -11.40 -1.41
CA TYR A 76 -7.12 -10.52 -0.30
C TYR A 76 -7.66 -9.10 -0.52
N PHE A 77 -7.50 -8.55 -1.72
CA PHE A 77 -8.03 -7.23 -2.05
C PHE A 77 -9.55 -7.19 -2.01
N LEU A 78 -10.21 -8.13 -2.65
CA LEU A 78 -11.66 -8.13 -2.76
C LEU A 78 -12.34 -8.46 -1.43
N LYS A 79 -11.92 -9.52 -0.76
CA LYS A 79 -12.55 -10.01 0.46
C LYS A 79 -12.10 -9.25 1.71
N HIS A 80 -10.79 -9.17 1.93
CA HIS A 80 -10.25 -8.65 3.19
C HIS A 80 -10.08 -7.13 3.20
N LEU A 81 -9.76 -6.52 2.07
CA LEU A 81 -9.67 -5.05 2.00
C LEU A 81 -11.02 -4.41 1.66
N LEU A 82 -11.66 -4.81 0.57
CA LEU A 82 -12.91 -4.19 0.10
C LEU A 82 -14.17 -4.80 0.73
N GLY A 83 -14.10 -6.00 1.27
CA GLY A 83 -15.24 -6.66 1.92
C GLY A 83 -16.28 -7.20 0.93
N THR A 84 -15.92 -7.43 -0.33
CA THR A 84 -16.90 -7.93 -1.31
C THR A 84 -17.10 -9.44 -1.14
N ASP A 85 -18.31 -9.89 -1.36
CA ASP A 85 -18.66 -11.32 -1.45
C ASP A 85 -18.58 -11.83 -2.90
N HIS A 86 -18.36 -10.94 -3.85
CA HIS A 86 -18.23 -11.25 -5.27
C HIS A 86 -16.75 -11.26 -5.64
N GLY A 87 -16.30 -12.31 -6.26
CA GLY A 87 -14.93 -12.41 -6.71
C GLY A 87 -14.44 -13.83 -6.79
N VAL A 88 -13.14 -13.97 -6.89
CA VAL A 88 -12.49 -15.27 -6.87
C VAL A 88 -12.72 -15.89 -5.50
N MET A 89 -13.61 -16.85 -5.44
CA MET A 89 -13.82 -17.70 -4.28
C MET A 89 -12.65 -18.66 -4.20
N GLY A 90 -11.53 -18.16 -3.66
CA GLY A 90 -10.44 -19.05 -3.29
C GLY A 90 -10.84 -19.86 -2.07
N HIS A 91 -10.88 -21.15 -2.21
CA HIS A 91 -10.88 -22.02 -1.03
C HIS A 91 -9.57 -21.82 -0.29
N ASP A 92 -9.63 -21.77 1.03
CA ASP A 92 -8.45 -21.74 1.87
C ASP A 92 -7.75 -23.11 1.74
N LEU A 93 -6.90 -23.26 0.73
CA LEU A 93 -6.21 -24.52 0.40
C LEU A 93 -5.50 -25.15 1.60
N GLY A 94 -5.27 -24.36 2.67
CA GLY A 94 -4.74 -24.84 3.93
C GLY A 94 -5.73 -25.63 4.77
N GLU A 95 -7.04 -25.44 4.59
CA GLU A 95 -8.07 -26.16 5.35
C GLU A 95 -8.47 -27.47 4.68
N GLU A 96 -8.26 -27.61 3.37
CA GLU A 96 -8.67 -28.78 2.58
C GLU A 96 -7.57 -29.86 2.42
N GLY A 97 -6.60 -29.93 3.33
CA GLY A 97 -5.58 -31.00 3.33
C GLY A 97 -4.33 -30.71 2.50
N GLY A 98 -4.09 -29.47 2.14
CA GLY A 98 -2.81 -29.04 1.62
C GLY A 98 -1.70 -29.19 2.68
N GLN A 99 -0.47 -29.45 2.25
CA GLN A 99 0.68 -29.42 3.16
C GLN A 99 0.97 -27.97 3.56
N LEU A 100 0.60 -27.62 4.76
CA LEU A 100 0.98 -26.33 5.35
C LEU A 100 2.49 -26.33 5.62
N PRO A 101 3.20 -25.25 5.28
CA PRO A 101 4.58 -25.06 5.73
C PRO A 101 4.61 -25.13 7.26
N LYS A 102 5.57 -25.87 7.83
CA LYS A 102 5.68 -26.05 9.29
C LYS A 102 5.78 -24.75 10.08
N GLU A 103 6.23 -23.68 9.42
CA GLU A 103 6.47 -22.36 10.00
C GLU A 103 5.32 -21.37 9.75
N ALA A 104 4.32 -21.74 8.97
CA ALA A 104 3.17 -20.88 8.72
C ALA A 104 2.17 -20.98 9.88
N LYS A 105 1.83 -19.83 10.45
CA LYS A 105 0.69 -19.73 11.36
C LYS A 105 -0.56 -19.50 10.54
N TRP A 106 -1.46 -20.47 10.54
CA TRP A 106 -2.76 -20.31 9.95
C TRP A 106 -3.69 -19.64 10.96
N HIS A 107 -4.15 -18.45 10.63
CA HIS A 107 -5.18 -17.78 11.41
C HIS A 107 -6.54 -18.19 10.82
N GLY A 108 -7.50 -18.45 11.67
CA GLY A 108 -8.87 -18.76 11.26
C GLY A 108 -9.50 -17.71 10.34
N GLU A 109 -10.73 -17.38 10.51
CA GLU A 109 -11.38 -16.34 9.69
C GLU A 109 -10.68 -14.99 9.86
N ALA A 110 -10.14 -14.47 8.75
CA ALA A 110 -9.56 -13.15 8.74
C ALA A 110 -10.66 -12.08 8.56
N PRO A 111 -10.49 -10.88 9.13
CA PRO A 111 -11.44 -9.78 8.95
C PRO A 111 -11.69 -9.44 7.49
N ARG A 112 -12.90 -8.98 7.20
CA ARG A 112 -13.32 -8.50 5.88
C ARG A 112 -13.54 -7.00 5.92
N GLY A 113 -13.32 -6.33 4.77
CA GLY A 113 -13.64 -4.91 4.63
C GLY A 113 -12.79 -4.01 5.53
N LYS A 114 -11.47 -4.15 5.48
CA LYS A 114 -10.55 -3.36 6.29
C LYS A 114 -10.41 -1.91 5.83
N LEU A 115 -10.77 -1.60 4.56
CA LEU A 115 -10.70 -0.26 4.00
C LEU A 115 -12.00 0.49 4.23
N ASP A 116 -11.85 1.79 4.55
CA ASP A 116 -12.95 2.75 4.53
C ASP A 116 -13.02 3.49 3.20
N LEU A 117 -11.88 3.63 2.51
CA LEU A 117 -11.77 4.44 1.31
C LEU A 117 -10.73 3.86 0.36
N LEU A 118 -11.15 3.60 -0.88
CA LEU A 118 -10.29 3.27 -2.01
C LEU A 118 -10.34 4.41 -3.03
N VAL A 119 -9.20 5.03 -3.28
CA VAL A 119 -9.05 6.09 -4.30
C VAL A 119 -8.14 5.59 -5.41
N THR A 120 -8.61 5.62 -6.63
CA THR A 120 -7.76 5.36 -7.80
C THR A 120 -7.43 6.67 -8.52
N ILE A 121 -6.14 6.86 -8.78
CA ILE A 121 -5.58 7.98 -9.52
C ILE A 121 -5.01 7.42 -10.82
N ASP A 122 -5.76 7.49 -11.91
CA ASP A 122 -5.37 6.85 -13.17
C ASP A 122 -5.93 7.60 -14.39
N PHE A 123 -5.32 7.39 -15.53
CA PHE A 123 -5.79 7.90 -16.82
C PHE A 123 -6.66 6.89 -17.57
N ARG A 124 -6.88 5.72 -17.00
CA ARG A 124 -7.74 4.65 -17.53
C ARG A 124 -8.74 4.20 -16.50
N MET A 125 -9.93 3.84 -16.96
CA MET A 125 -10.91 3.13 -16.14
C MET A 125 -10.50 1.67 -16.03
N SER A 126 -9.54 1.40 -15.16
CA SER A 126 -9.03 0.06 -14.87
C SER A 126 -10.02 -0.75 -14.01
N THR A 127 -9.81 -2.06 -13.87
CA THR A 127 -10.60 -2.88 -12.94
C THR A 127 -10.54 -2.33 -11.53
N THR A 128 -9.37 -1.85 -11.08
CA THR A 128 -9.24 -1.21 -9.76
C THR A 128 -10.09 0.05 -9.66
N ALA A 129 -10.11 0.87 -10.71
CA ALA A 129 -10.94 2.08 -10.75
C ALA A 129 -12.45 1.78 -10.66
N VAL A 130 -12.90 0.68 -11.28
CA VAL A 130 -14.32 0.24 -11.19
C VAL A 130 -14.74 -0.09 -9.75
N TYR A 131 -13.81 -0.59 -8.93
CA TYR A 131 -14.07 -0.93 -7.52
C TYR A 131 -13.78 0.22 -6.56
N SER A 132 -13.31 1.36 -7.05
CA SER A 132 -12.94 2.49 -6.18
C SER A 132 -14.14 3.34 -5.78
N ASP A 133 -14.10 3.87 -4.58
CA ASP A 133 -15.07 4.84 -4.09
C ASP A 133 -14.91 6.19 -4.79
N ILE A 134 -13.66 6.57 -5.09
CA ILE A 134 -13.33 7.80 -5.79
C ILE A 134 -12.33 7.48 -6.91
N VAL A 135 -12.59 7.99 -8.09
CA VAL A 135 -11.68 7.97 -9.24
C VAL A 135 -11.27 9.39 -9.58
N LEU A 136 -9.98 9.67 -9.49
CA LEU A 136 -9.38 10.95 -9.87
C LEU A 136 -8.70 10.79 -11.23
N PRO A 137 -9.28 11.35 -12.32
CA PRO A 137 -8.73 11.19 -13.65
C PRO A 137 -7.42 11.96 -13.79
N THR A 138 -6.36 11.29 -14.21
CA THR A 138 -5.06 11.91 -14.47
C THR A 138 -4.87 12.22 -15.95
N ALA A 139 -4.16 13.30 -16.23
CA ALA A 139 -3.67 13.62 -17.56
C ALA A 139 -2.71 12.54 -18.06
N SER A 140 -2.80 12.18 -19.33
CA SER A 140 -1.85 11.30 -19.99
C SER A 140 -0.49 11.98 -20.18
N TRP A 141 0.51 11.23 -20.65
CA TRP A 141 1.85 11.81 -20.90
C TRP A 141 1.85 12.91 -21.98
N TYR A 142 0.89 12.89 -22.90
CA TYR A 142 0.76 13.93 -23.91
C TYR A 142 0.05 15.20 -23.44
N GLU A 143 -0.60 15.12 -22.28
CA GLU A 143 -1.48 16.18 -21.74
C GLU A 143 -0.87 16.90 -20.53
N LYS A 144 0.37 16.59 -20.17
CA LYS A 144 1.01 17.20 -18.99
C LYS A 144 2.47 17.54 -19.19
N ASN A 145 2.95 18.55 -18.47
CA ASN A 145 4.36 18.79 -18.29
C ASN A 145 4.87 17.96 -17.12
N ASP A 146 5.99 17.26 -17.29
CA ASP A 146 6.57 16.40 -16.28
C ASP A 146 8.08 16.25 -16.47
N LEU A 147 8.72 15.55 -15.55
CA LEU A 147 10.09 15.09 -15.66
C LEU A 147 10.12 13.58 -15.78
N ASN A 148 10.87 13.07 -16.72
CA ASN A 148 11.05 11.64 -16.91
C ASN A 148 12.49 11.23 -16.59
N THR A 149 12.64 10.17 -15.83
CA THR A 149 13.92 9.54 -15.51
C THR A 149 13.88 8.05 -15.87
N SER A 150 15.02 7.44 -16.01
CA SER A 150 15.17 5.99 -16.22
C SER A 150 16.35 5.51 -15.39
N ASP A 151 16.25 4.30 -14.87
CA ASP A 151 17.36 3.63 -14.17
C ASP A 151 18.50 3.25 -15.13
N MET A 152 18.28 3.36 -16.44
CA MET A 152 19.25 2.98 -17.46
C MET A 152 20.27 4.08 -17.81
N HIS A 153 20.02 5.32 -17.34
CA HIS A 153 20.90 6.47 -17.61
C HIS A 153 20.69 7.60 -16.60
N PRO A 154 21.68 8.50 -16.39
CA PRO A 154 21.59 9.56 -15.40
C PRO A 154 20.85 10.82 -15.91
N PHE A 155 20.24 10.79 -17.08
CA PHE A 155 19.61 11.98 -17.65
C PHE A 155 18.19 12.17 -17.15
N ILE A 156 17.82 13.43 -16.96
CA ILE A 156 16.45 13.86 -16.66
C ILE A 156 15.91 14.51 -17.93
N HIS A 157 14.80 14.01 -18.43
CA HIS A 157 14.15 14.51 -19.63
C HIS A 157 12.91 15.31 -19.28
N PRO A 158 12.78 16.55 -19.75
CA PRO A 158 11.53 17.27 -19.64
C PRO A 158 10.51 16.67 -20.62
N LEU A 159 9.32 16.40 -20.13
CA LEU A 159 8.12 16.10 -20.90
C LEU A 159 7.33 17.38 -21.06
N GLN A 160 7.02 17.75 -22.30
CA GLN A 160 6.16 18.87 -22.61
C GLN A 160 4.81 18.36 -23.09
N ALA A 161 3.74 18.99 -22.60
CA ALA A 161 2.40 18.70 -23.07
C ALA A 161 2.29 19.04 -24.58
N ALA A 162 1.72 18.11 -25.33
CA ALA A 162 1.44 18.29 -26.75
C ALA A 162 -0.01 18.76 -26.97
N VAL A 163 -0.89 18.48 -26.05
CA VAL A 163 -2.32 18.86 -26.04
C VAL A 163 -2.74 19.20 -24.62
N ASP A 164 -3.84 19.91 -24.51
CA ASP A 164 -4.44 20.20 -23.19
C ASP A 164 -5.06 18.95 -22.57
N PRO A 165 -5.12 18.86 -21.24
CA PRO A 165 -5.78 17.76 -20.54
C PRO A 165 -7.26 17.64 -20.94
N ALA A 166 -7.70 16.39 -21.14
CA ALA A 166 -9.08 16.13 -21.50
C ALA A 166 -10.01 16.27 -20.28
N TYR A 167 -11.13 16.92 -20.46
CA TYR A 167 -12.18 17.09 -19.45
C TYR A 167 -11.66 17.63 -18.11
N GLU A 168 -11.90 16.90 -17.03
CA GLU A 168 -11.51 17.24 -15.66
C GLU A 168 -10.14 16.67 -15.25
N SER A 169 -9.44 16.01 -16.18
CA SER A 169 -8.16 15.40 -15.85
C SER A 169 -7.11 16.45 -15.48
N LYS A 170 -6.30 16.10 -14.50
CA LYS A 170 -5.22 16.94 -13.98
C LYS A 170 -3.92 16.17 -13.98
N SER A 171 -2.81 16.89 -13.96
CA SER A 171 -1.52 16.23 -13.74
C SER A 171 -1.47 15.56 -12.37
N ASP A 172 -0.70 14.48 -12.26
CA ASP A 172 -0.53 13.80 -10.97
C ASP A 172 -0.08 14.76 -9.86
N ARG A 173 0.82 15.70 -10.20
CA ARG A 173 1.29 16.72 -9.28
C ARG A 173 0.15 17.61 -8.74
N GLU A 174 -0.75 18.02 -9.59
CA GLU A 174 -1.90 18.85 -9.20
C GLU A 174 -2.85 18.08 -8.32
N ILE A 175 -3.08 16.79 -8.62
CA ILE A 175 -3.91 15.91 -7.81
C ILE A 175 -3.29 15.75 -6.42
N PHE A 176 -2.02 15.34 -6.32
CA PHE A 176 -1.35 15.15 -5.03
C PHE A 176 -1.16 16.46 -4.24
N LYS A 177 -1.16 17.60 -4.90
CA LYS A 177 -1.16 18.90 -4.21
C LYS A 177 -2.51 19.25 -3.60
N ALA A 178 -3.60 18.71 -4.18
CA ALA A 178 -4.97 19.01 -3.76
C ALA A 178 -5.48 18.07 -2.66
N ILE A 179 -4.87 16.87 -2.51
CA ILE A 179 -5.12 15.91 -1.42
C ILE A 179 -4.36 16.35 -0.16
#